data_4c72b528e607b1d2278d0394016f2b3f
#
_entry.id   4c72b528e607b1d2278d0394016f2b3f
#
_cell.length_a   1.000
_cell.length_b   1.000
_cell.length_c   1.000
_cell.angle_alpha   90.00
_cell.angle_beta   90.00
_cell.angle_gamma   90.00
#
_symmetry.space_group_name_H-M   'P 1'
#
loop_
_entity.id
_entity.type
_entity.pdbx_description
1 polymer ?
#
loop_
_entity_poly.entity_id
_entity_poly.type
_entity_poly.pdbx_seq_one_letter_code
_entity_poly.pdbx_strand_id
1 'polypeptide(L)'
;MDRLWAGWRYAYVSGLNEGTDVQSSGAPVDGGDGRTLFEVLADGDHGDEETFVVHRGPTCFAVLNVFPYTSGHLMVLPRRAVADLSGLTDEEYIELWATVRDAVAAVETALDPGGVNVGVNLGRAAGAGIPGHLHVHVVPRWSGDTNFTT
;
A
#
# COMPACT_ATOMS: atom_id res chain seq x y z
N MET A 1 -10.93 24.28 0.01
CA MET A 1 -9.99 23.15 0.21
C MET A 1 -10.21 22.21 -0.97
N ASP A 2 -9.43 22.39 -2.01
CA ASP A 2 -9.50 21.52 -3.17
C ASP A 2 -8.95 20.14 -2.77
N ARG A 3 -9.78 19.13 -2.92
CA ARG A 3 -9.40 17.75 -2.65
C ARG A 3 -8.33 17.37 -3.67
N LEU A 4 -7.13 17.07 -3.20
CA LEU A 4 -6.11 16.38 -3.98
C LEU A 4 -6.63 14.98 -4.32
N TRP A 5 -7.29 14.89 -5.45
CA TRP A 5 -7.85 13.64 -5.97
C TRP A 5 -7.00 13.15 -7.13
N ALA A 6 -6.32 12.04 -6.96
CA ALA A 6 -5.84 11.27 -8.10
C ALA A 6 -7.05 10.63 -8.79
N GLY A 7 -7.73 11.37 -9.65
CA GLY A 7 -9.00 10.98 -10.26
C GLY A 7 -8.93 9.64 -11.02
N TRP A 8 -7.79 9.33 -11.62
CA TRP A 8 -7.54 8.07 -12.32
C TRP A 8 -7.47 6.88 -11.32
N ARG A 9 -6.89 7.09 -10.13
CA ARG A 9 -6.79 6.06 -9.09
C ARG A 9 -8.15 5.78 -8.46
N TYR A 10 -8.98 6.80 -8.31
CA TYR A 10 -10.35 6.62 -7.85
C TYR A 10 -11.20 5.86 -8.88
N ALA A 11 -11.13 6.24 -10.14
CA ALA A 11 -11.81 5.53 -11.22
C ALA A 11 -11.37 4.06 -11.29
N TYR A 12 -10.09 3.80 -11.08
CA TYR A 12 -9.53 2.46 -11.05
C TYR A 12 -10.03 1.64 -9.84
N VAL A 13 -10.02 2.21 -8.64
CA VAL A 13 -10.47 1.54 -7.41
C VAL A 13 -12.00 1.48 -7.36
N SER A 14 -12.72 2.48 -7.87
CA SER A 14 -14.18 2.49 -7.97
C SER A 14 -14.70 1.51 -9.01
N GLY A 15 -13.98 1.32 -10.11
CA GLY A 15 -14.28 0.28 -11.10
C GLY A 15 -14.18 -1.14 -10.50
N LEU A 16 -13.42 -1.31 -9.42
CA LEU A 16 -13.38 -2.55 -8.64
C LEU A 16 -14.65 -2.76 -7.79
N ASN A 17 -15.38 -1.70 -7.45
CA ASN A 17 -16.56 -1.75 -6.58
C ASN A 17 -17.89 -1.74 -7.35
N GLU A 18 -17.93 -1.34 -8.61
CA GLU A 18 -19.18 -1.09 -9.33
C GLU A 18 -19.67 -2.22 -10.25
N GLY A 19 -19.13 -3.38 -10.19
CA GLY A 19 -19.80 -4.44 -10.94
C GLY A 19 -18.94 -5.63 -11.30
N THR A 20 -19.25 -6.63 -10.67
CA THR A 20 -18.92 -8.05 -10.74
C THR A 20 -18.11 -8.50 -9.54
N ASP A 21 -18.56 -9.59 -8.96
CA ASP A 21 -17.89 -10.32 -7.88
C ASP A 21 -16.36 -10.43 -8.07
N VAL A 22 -15.63 -9.39 -7.68
CA VAL A 22 -14.16 -9.39 -7.59
C VAL A 22 -13.69 -10.34 -6.47
N GLN A 23 -14.63 -10.97 -5.79
CA GLN A 23 -14.37 -11.95 -4.74
C GLN A 23 -13.90 -13.32 -5.28
N SER A 24 -13.92 -13.59 -6.58
CA SER A 24 -13.65 -14.94 -7.10
C SER A 24 -12.50 -15.09 -8.08
N SER A 25 -11.89 -14.04 -8.57
CA SER A 25 -10.73 -14.16 -9.46
C SER A 25 -9.53 -13.41 -8.88
N GLY A 26 -8.49 -14.15 -8.49
CA GLY A 26 -7.17 -13.59 -8.21
C GLY A 26 -6.48 -13.03 -9.46
N ALA A 27 -7.25 -12.46 -10.39
CA ALA A 27 -6.71 -11.82 -11.56
C ALA A 27 -6.03 -10.50 -11.13
N PRO A 28 -4.83 -10.20 -11.64
CA PRO A 28 -4.24 -8.90 -11.52
C PRO A 28 -5.24 -7.89 -12.08
N VAL A 29 -5.47 -6.82 -11.36
CA VAL A 29 -6.31 -5.73 -11.87
C VAL A 29 -5.44 -5.02 -12.90
N ASP A 30 -5.75 -5.29 -14.14
CA ASP A 30 -4.97 -4.94 -15.30
C ASP A 30 -4.92 -3.42 -15.51
N GLY A 31 -3.71 -2.85 -15.49
CA GLY A 31 -3.45 -1.49 -16.01
C GLY A 31 -3.57 -1.40 -17.54
N GLY A 32 -4.18 -2.40 -18.17
CA GLY A 32 -4.31 -2.51 -19.62
C GLY A 32 -3.16 -3.25 -20.31
N ASP A 33 -2.10 -3.58 -19.56
CA ASP A 33 -0.89 -4.25 -20.05
C ASP A 33 -0.47 -5.48 -19.20
N GLY A 34 -1.36 -5.96 -18.32
CA GLY A 34 -1.12 -7.12 -17.45
C GLY A 34 -0.42 -6.79 -16.11
N ARG A 35 -0.08 -5.51 -15.86
CA ARG A 35 0.55 -5.07 -14.60
C ARG A 35 -0.48 -4.80 -13.51
N THR A 36 -0.09 -5.01 -12.26
CA THR A 36 -0.92 -4.60 -11.11
C THR A 36 -0.92 -3.08 -10.95
N LEU A 37 -1.93 -2.53 -10.27
CA LEU A 37 -1.95 -1.11 -9.89
C LEU A 37 -0.63 -0.67 -9.24
N PHE A 38 -0.11 -1.48 -8.32
CA PHE A 38 1.09 -1.14 -7.58
C PHE A 38 2.35 -1.18 -8.44
N GLU A 39 2.42 -2.05 -9.44
CA GLU A 39 3.51 -2.03 -10.43
C GLU A 39 3.49 -0.76 -11.28
N VAL A 40 2.31 -0.30 -11.69
CA VAL A 40 2.15 0.98 -12.40
C VAL A 40 2.59 2.15 -11.52
N LEU A 41 2.22 2.15 -10.24
CA LEU A 41 2.67 3.18 -9.29
C LEU A 41 4.19 3.14 -9.07
N ALA A 42 4.78 1.94 -9.04
CA ALA A 42 6.22 1.75 -8.84
C ALA A 42 7.06 2.30 -9.99
N ASP A 43 6.55 2.29 -11.23
CA ASP A 43 7.30 2.74 -12.42
C ASP A 43 7.45 4.26 -12.52
N GLY A 44 6.56 5.04 -11.86
CA GLY A 44 6.70 6.49 -11.78
C GLY A 44 6.26 7.24 -13.04
N ASP A 45 5.50 6.62 -13.92
CA ASP A 45 4.94 7.25 -15.12
C ASP A 45 3.98 8.40 -14.79
N HIS A 46 3.42 8.39 -13.59
CA HIS A 46 2.60 9.44 -13.01
C HIS A 46 3.39 10.14 -11.90
N GLY A 47 3.23 11.45 -11.75
CA GLY A 47 3.92 12.23 -10.72
C GLY A 47 3.69 11.70 -9.30
N ASP A 48 4.69 11.76 -8.44
CA ASP A 48 4.60 11.24 -7.07
C ASP A 48 3.52 11.94 -6.24
N GLU A 49 3.28 13.23 -6.47
CA GLU A 49 2.20 13.99 -5.82
C GLU A 49 0.81 13.47 -6.23
N GLU A 50 0.63 13.09 -7.49
CA GLU A 50 -0.64 12.55 -7.99
C GLU A 50 -0.89 11.13 -7.52
N THR A 51 0.17 10.34 -7.35
CA THR A 51 0.12 8.93 -6.96
C THR A 51 0.24 8.69 -5.47
N PHE A 52 0.56 9.74 -4.69
CA PHE A 52 0.86 9.67 -3.26
C PHE A 52 2.05 8.77 -2.91
N VAL A 53 2.95 8.54 -3.86
CA VAL A 53 4.22 7.86 -3.59
C VAL A 53 5.12 8.80 -2.82
N VAL A 54 5.63 8.36 -1.67
CA VAL A 54 6.45 9.18 -0.77
C VAL A 54 7.92 8.74 -0.76
N HIS A 55 8.21 7.55 -1.26
CA HIS A 55 9.58 7.04 -1.38
C HIS A 55 9.68 6.00 -2.49
N ARG A 56 10.78 6.03 -3.25
CA ARG A 56 11.13 5.04 -4.26
C ARG A 56 12.54 4.49 -4.01
N GLY A 57 12.63 3.23 -3.67
CA GLY A 57 13.88 2.49 -3.58
C GLY A 57 14.15 1.61 -4.80
N PRO A 58 15.27 0.93 -4.84
CA PRO A 58 15.65 0.01 -5.93
C PRO A 58 14.64 -1.12 -6.15
N THR A 59 14.17 -1.77 -5.10
CA THR A 59 13.27 -2.93 -5.16
C THR A 59 11.92 -2.71 -4.49
N CYS A 60 11.79 -1.67 -3.66
CA CYS A 60 10.59 -1.34 -2.89
C CYS A 60 10.21 0.13 -3.04
N PHE A 61 8.97 0.46 -2.68
CA PHE A 61 8.51 1.84 -2.61
C PHE A 61 7.50 2.01 -1.47
N ALA A 62 7.27 3.24 -1.05
CA ALA A 62 6.27 3.58 -0.05
C ALA A 62 5.22 4.55 -0.63
N VAL A 63 3.96 4.32 -0.31
CA VAL A 63 2.82 5.10 -0.80
C VAL A 63 1.81 5.35 0.31
N LEU A 64 1.22 6.54 0.36
CA LEU A 64 0.08 6.82 1.23
C LEU A 64 -1.15 6.03 0.78
N ASN A 65 -1.85 5.41 1.71
CA ASN A 65 -3.08 4.70 1.40
C ASN A 65 -4.20 5.68 1.05
N VAL A 66 -4.88 5.48 -0.08
CA VAL A 66 -6.02 6.31 -0.51
C VAL A 66 -7.24 6.11 0.37
N PHE A 67 -7.39 4.91 0.96
CA PHE A 67 -8.42 4.59 1.94
C PHE A 67 -7.77 4.38 3.31
N PRO A 68 -7.28 5.46 3.95
CA PRO A 68 -6.51 5.34 5.16
C PRO A 68 -7.40 4.92 6.34
N TYR A 69 -6.89 4.03 7.20
CA TYR A 69 -7.54 3.75 8.49
C TYR A 69 -7.45 4.95 9.42
N THR A 70 -6.30 5.65 9.37
CA THR A 70 -6.02 6.90 10.08
C THR A 70 -5.19 7.81 9.20
N SER A 71 -5.09 9.10 9.54
CA SER A 71 -4.21 10.05 8.84
C SER A 71 -2.77 9.54 8.82
N GLY A 72 -2.12 9.59 7.66
CA GLY A 72 -0.74 9.14 7.51
C GLY A 72 -0.55 7.63 7.35
N HIS A 73 -1.63 6.86 7.15
CA HIS A 73 -1.52 5.44 6.83
C HIS A 73 -0.70 5.22 5.56
N LEU A 74 0.47 4.61 5.71
CA LEU A 74 1.39 4.25 4.64
C LEU A 74 1.31 2.76 4.33
N MET A 75 1.69 2.42 3.10
CA MET A 75 2.00 1.05 2.69
C MET A 75 3.40 1.01 2.11
N VAL A 76 4.17 -0.03 2.45
CA VAL A 76 5.47 -0.33 1.86
C VAL A 76 5.34 -1.61 1.06
N LEU A 77 5.77 -1.59 -0.20
CA LEU A 77 5.54 -2.65 -1.16
C LEU A 77 6.79 -2.95 -1.97
N PRO A 78 7.01 -4.20 -2.41
CA PRO A 78 7.95 -4.48 -3.49
C PRO A 78 7.46 -3.85 -4.80
N ARG A 79 8.38 -3.52 -5.70
CA ARG A 79 8.05 -2.92 -7.00
C ARG A 79 7.36 -3.91 -7.93
N ARG A 80 7.74 -5.19 -7.88
CA ARG A 80 7.09 -6.26 -8.63
C ARG A 80 5.99 -6.95 -7.81
N ALA A 81 5.00 -7.49 -8.48
CA ALA A 81 3.93 -8.24 -7.83
C ALA A 81 4.44 -9.56 -7.27
N VAL A 82 4.37 -9.72 -5.96
CA VAL A 82 4.55 -10.98 -5.23
C VAL A 82 3.43 -11.12 -4.21
N ALA A 83 2.88 -12.31 -4.06
CA ALA A 83 1.70 -12.52 -3.22
C ALA A 83 2.02 -12.62 -1.72
N ASP A 84 3.20 -13.12 -1.38
CA ASP A 84 3.59 -13.43 0.00
C ASP A 84 5.10 -13.22 0.25
N LEU A 85 5.49 -13.39 1.51
CA LEU A 85 6.88 -13.19 1.94
C LEU A 85 7.86 -14.20 1.32
N SER A 86 7.40 -15.40 1.01
CA SER A 86 8.26 -16.45 0.43
C SER A 86 8.61 -16.19 -1.04
N GLY A 87 7.83 -15.35 -1.71
CA GLY A 87 8.08 -14.92 -3.09
C GLY A 87 9.13 -13.80 -3.23
N LEU A 88 9.56 -13.20 -2.13
CA LEU A 88 10.58 -12.15 -2.13
C LEU A 88 11.97 -12.76 -2.31
N THR A 89 12.85 -12.06 -3.03
CA THR A 89 14.28 -12.32 -2.96
C THR A 89 14.85 -11.81 -1.64
N ASP A 90 16.05 -12.26 -1.25
CA ASP A 90 16.71 -11.76 -0.04
C ASP A 90 16.94 -10.24 -0.08
N GLU A 91 17.29 -9.72 -1.26
CA GLU A 91 17.48 -8.28 -1.48
C GLU A 91 16.17 -7.49 -1.27
N GLU A 92 15.06 -7.95 -1.87
CA GLU A 92 13.75 -7.35 -1.71
C GLU A 92 13.29 -7.42 -0.24
N TYR A 93 13.51 -8.54 0.42
CA TYR A 93 13.15 -8.72 1.83
C TYR A 93 13.90 -7.74 2.74
N ILE A 94 15.21 -7.61 2.55
CA ILE A 94 16.05 -6.70 3.35
C ILE A 94 15.61 -5.25 3.12
N GLU A 95 15.42 -4.83 1.87
CA GLU A 95 15.00 -3.47 1.55
C GLU A 95 13.58 -3.17 2.04
N LEU A 96 12.65 -4.11 1.90
CA LEU A 96 11.28 -3.96 2.37
C LEU A 96 11.24 -3.59 3.86
N TRP A 97 11.91 -4.37 4.71
CA TRP A 97 11.90 -4.14 6.15
C TRP A 97 12.73 -2.94 6.57
N ALA A 98 13.80 -2.61 5.85
CA ALA A 98 14.54 -1.36 6.06
C ALA A 98 13.65 -0.15 5.74
N THR A 99 12.91 -0.19 4.64
CA THR A 99 11.95 0.86 4.25
C THR A 99 10.79 0.97 5.25
N VAL A 100 10.29 -0.15 5.77
CA VAL A 100 9.26 -0.14 6.85
C VAL A 100 9.77 0.57 8.09
N ARG A 101 10.99 0.25 8.55
CA ARG A 101 11.61 0.94 9.70
C ARG A 101 11.70 2.45 9.46
N ASP A 102 12.15 2.85 8.29
CA ASP A 102 12.33 4.26 7.95
C ASP A 102 10.98 4.98 7.79
N ALA A 103 9.96 4.28 7.26
CA ALA A 103 8.58 4.78 7.20
C ALA A 103 7.98 5.00 8.59
N VAL A 104 8.23 4.10 9.55
CA VAL A 104 7.81 4.28 10.96
C VAL A 104 8.45 5.54 11.54
N ALA A 105 9.76 5.70 11.40
CA ALA A 105 10.48 6.88 11.90
C ALA A 105 9.98 8.20 11.26
N ALA A 106 9.66 8.17 9.96
CA ALA A 106 9.11 9.32 9.25
C ALA A 106 7.71 9.69 9.77
N VAL A 107 6.84 8.70 9.99
CA VAL A 107 5.49 8.90 10.53
C VAL A 107 5.55 9.44 11.97
N GLU A 108 6.40 8.87 12.83
CA GLU A 108 6.60 9.35 14.19
C GLU A 108 7.08 10.81 14.21
N THR A 109 8.04 11.15 13.35
CA THR A 109 8.56 12.52 13.26
C THR A 109 7.53 13.52 12.73
N ALA A 110 6.77 13.13 11.71
CA ALA A 110 5.87 14.04 11.01
C ALA A 110 4.53 14.26 11.72
N LEU A 111 4.03 13.25 12.44
CA LEU A 111 2.66 13.23 12.96
C LEU A 111 2.57 13.11 14.49
N ASP A 112 3.66 12.80 15.16
CA ASP A 112 3.73 12.60 16.63
C ASP A 112 2.58 11.72 17.16
N PRO A 113 2.38 10.50 16.60
CA PRO A 113 1.32 9.61 17.04
C PRO A 113 1.62 9.02 18.42
N GLY A 114 0.59 8.54 19.13
CA GLY A 114 0.75 7.78 20.38
C GLY A 114 1.37 6.40 20.20
N GLY A 115 1.44 5.90 18.95
CA GLY A 115 2.05 4.63 18.57
C GLY A 115 1.86 4.34 17.08
N VAL A 116 2.48 3.26 16.60
CA VAL A 116 2.37 2.83 15.20
C VAL A 116 2.10 1.33 15.15
N ASN A 117 1.08 0.91 14.40
CA ASN A 117 0.90 -0.48 14.06
C ASN A 117 1.58 -0.79 12.73
N VAL A 118 2.33 -1.88 12.68
CA VAL A 118 2.94 -2.43 11.47
C VAL A 118 2.41 -3.84 11.26
N GLY A 119 1.94 -4.14 10.06
CA GLY A 119 1.40 -5.46 9.77
C GLY A 119 1.20 -5.72 8.28
N VAL A 120 1.10 -6.99 7.94
CA VAL A 120 0.86 -7.47 6.59
C VAL A 120 -0.29 -8.48 6.57
N ASN A 121 -1.20 -8.33 5.62
CA ASN A 121 -2.30 -9.26 5.42
C ASN A 121 -1.91 -10.26 4.34
N LEU A 122 -1.71 -11.53 4.72
CA LEU A 122 -1.34 -12.61 3.80
C LEU A 122 -2.60 -13.42 3.46
N GLY A 123 -3.03 -13.32 2.21
CA GLY A 123 -4.22 -14.00 1.71
C GLY A 123 -5.54 -13.33 2.07
N ARG A 124 -6.61 -13.76 1.41
CA ARG A 124 -7.95 -13.13 1.53
C ARG A 124 -8.55 -13.27 2.92
N ALA A 125 -8.37 -14.42 3.57
CA ALA A 125 -8.91 -14.67 4.90
C ALA A 125 -8.30 -13.77 5.98
N ALA A 126 -7.10 -13.24 5.73
CA ALA A 126 -6.42 -12.27 6.58
C ALA A 126 -6.78 -10.80 6.23
N GLY A 127 -7.67 -10.57 5.25
CA GLY A 127 -8.11 -9.23 4.87
C GLY A 127 -7.26 -8.55 3.79
N ALA A 128 -6.47 -9.31 3.02
CA ALA A 128 -5.74 -8.74 1.88
C ALA A 128 -6.71 -8.25 0.80
N GLY A 129 -6.78 -6.94 0.58
CA GLY A 129 -7.61 -6.33 -0.46
C GLY A 129 -7.06 -6.58 -1.88
N ILE A 130 -5.73 -6.67 -2.01
CA ILE A 130 -5.02 -7.01 -3.24
C ILE A 130 -4.08 -8.18 -2.93
N PRO A 131 -4.60 -9.44 -2.94
CA PRO A 131 -3.85 -10.59 -2.46
C PRO A 131 -2.66 -10.98 -3.36
N GLY A 132 -2.62 -10.51 -4.60
CA GLY A 132 -1.52 -10.76 -5.54
C GLY A 132 -0.31 -9.85 -5.39
N HIS A 133 -0.38 -8.82 -4.55
CA HIS A 133 0.72 -7.87 -4.35
C HIS A 133 0.90 -7.55 -2.87
N LEU A 134 1.94 -8.12 -2.30
CA LEU A 134 2.32 -7.94 -0.90
C LEU A 134 2.46 -6.46 -0.53
N HIS A 135 1.87 -6.05 0.58
CA HIS A 135 2.03 -4.70 1.11
C HIS A 135 2.03 -4.73 2.64
N VAL A 136 2.99 -4.03 3.22
CA VAL A 136 3.13 -3.86 4.66
C VAL A 136 2.48 -2.53 5.04
N HIS A 137 1.47 -2.58 5.91
CA HIS A 137 0.82 -1.40 6.46
C HIS A 137 1.66 -0.77 7.57
N VAL A 138 1.76 0.55 7.56
CA VAL A 138 2.30 1.38 8.63
C VAL A 138 1.21 2.36 9.02
N VAL A 139 0.60 2.16 10.18
CA VAL A 139 -0.63 2.84 10.61
C VAL A 139 -0.37 3.61 11.90
N PRO A 140 -0.30 4.96 11.84
CA PRO A 140 -0.22 5.79 13.05
C PRO A 140 -1.48 5.63 13.90
N ARG A 141 -1.30 5.67 15.23
CA ARG A 141 -2.39 5.47 16.19
C ARG A 141 -2.36 6.55 17.25
N TRP A 142 -3.55 7.00 17.67
CA TRP A 142 -3.73 7.96 18.75
C TRP A 142 -4.61 7.41 19.86
N SER A 143 -4.49 7.98 21.07
CA SER A 143 -5.34 7.62 22.20
C SER A 143 -6.82 7.81 21.85
N GLY A 144 -7.63 6.79 22.05
CA GLY A 144 -9.06 6.79 21.73
C GLY A 144 -9.39 6.31 20.31
N ASP A 145 -8.38 5.95 19.53
CA ASP A 145 -8.54 5.30 18.23
C ASP A 145 -8.83 3.80 18.40
N THR A 146 -9.31 3.14 17.33
CA THR A 146 -9.55 1.69 17.32
C THR A 146 -8.24 0.92 17.28
N ASN A 147 -8.18 -0.23 17.97
CA ASN A 147 -6.99 -1.06 17.95
C ASN A 147 -6.88 -1.89 16.67
N PHE A 148 -5.65 -2.23 16.25
CA PHE A 148 -5.35 -3.01 15.05
C PHE A 148 -5.89 -4.45 15.12
N THR A 149 -5.98 -5.02 16.30
CA THR A 149 -6.36 -6.43 16.53
C THR A 149 -7.70 -6.63 17.23
N THR A 150 -8.48 -5.57 17.39
CA THR A 150 -9.82 -5.65 18.04
C THR A 150 -10.94 -5.36 17.07
#